data_a24a8276997234784e87e1c63f893e14
#
_entry.id   a24a8276997234784e87e1c63f893e14
#
_cell.length_a   1.000
_cell.length_b   1.000
_cell.length_c   1.000
_cell.angle_alpha   90.00
_cell.angle_beta   90.00
_cell.angle_gamma   90.00
#
_symmetry.space_group_name_H-M   'P 1'
#
loop_
_entity.id
_entity.type
_entity.pdbx_description
1 polymer ?
#
loop_
_entity_poly.entity_id
_entity_poly.type
_entity_poly.pdbx_seq_one_letter_code
_entity_poly.pdbx_strand_id
1 'polypeptide(L)'
;MKKFLFFSALAALLLSTAACSSDEPAAQGDDTVTFTVNLQNGNDSRAISDGTKAVNLTAFAYKDGKKVQQQTATFSGLKATVTFKLVKGVKYDFSFWAQSPDAKCYTLSEDGKKVNIDYTQAASNVDNDDAFYGVKKEVTVGTASDETVTIYRPFAQLNYGDNIDDYEAAKAAGTEVTKTLVTVKNAANVLDLTTGQASGEVDVTYAQAPVPSESKELTVGGTNYKWLAMNYLLVPGQVRMADTQITTESGLVTTTLAVYAGETKVNEMSVANVPVQSNHRTNILGNLLTDKVNFNVVIDPVFDNPDYYDGTYYYVDGTTSLQQVIEKINNDQPEKAVIMIKGNTEAVWNHAEYGSMFGNKRAGNTIATKSVIVIGENKNKVTITGSGVWGIEPNGVAMTFKNIALYDDTRYEYENGNDAWEFAYLELGGDMKFLDCDITDGVMMTGNNATFINCNFVADGNAKRATPSDEYNPWVANGNATFTGCTFTGYRAIKVHEQYGTKVGTVIVDGCTFKNVTKKPGVVLGTLASDVVVTIKNSAFINCAEGSSSKADREPYIFESDTKRDLFHLTLEDNTVK
;
A
#
# COMPACT_ATOMS: atom_id res chain seq x y z
N MET A 1 35.97 -28.79 -49.46
CA MET A 1 35.42 -30.14 -49.54
C MET A 1 34.87 -30.53 -48.17
N LYS A 2 33.67 -31.07 -48.18
CA LYS A 2 32.88 -31.68 -47.10
C LYS A 2 32.28 -30.73 -46.02
N LYS A 3 31.00 -30.46 -46.28
CA LYS A 3 29.96 -29.96 -45.35
C LYS A 3 29.66 -31.01 -44.30
N PHE A 4 29.48 -30.61 -43.06
CA PHE A 4 28.76 -31.40 -42.06
C PHE A 4 27.56 -30.60 -41.56
N LEU A 5 26.38 -31.11 -41.87
CA LEU A 5 25.09 -30.74 -41.26
C LEU A 5 24.97 -31.50 -39.94
N PHE A 6 24.59 -30.82 -38.85
CA PHE A 6 24.09 -31.45 -37.66
C PHE A 6 22.56 -31.26 -37.58
N PHE A 7 21.87 -32.36 -37.71
CA PHE A 7 20.45 -32.47 -37.34
C PHE A 7 20.37 -32.77 -35.86
N SER A 8 19.64 -31.96 -35.10
CA SER A 8 19.24 -32.25 -33.72
C SER A 8 17.84 -32.89 -33.75
N ALA A 9 17.79 -34.16 -33.39
CA ALA A 9 16.55 -34.91 -33.23
C ALA A 9 15.96 -34.67 -31.85
N LEU A 10 14.69 -34.22 -31.82
CA LEU A 10 13.83 -34.10 -30.64
C LEU A 10 13.28 -35.49 -30.32
N ALA A 11 13.72 -36.12 -29.25
CA ALA A 11 13.15 -37.38 -28.78
C ALA A 11 12.01 -37.15 -27.81
N ALA A 12 10.79 -37.37 -28.22
CA ALA A 12 9.63 -37.49 -27.37
C ALA A 12 9.63 -38.86 -26.69
N LEU A 13 9.71 -38.90 -25.38
CA LEU A 13 9.62 -40.15 -24.58
C LEU A 13 8.20 -40.31 -24.07
N LEU A 14 7.43 -41.19 -24.75
CA LEU A 14 6.16 -41.72 -24.25
C LEU A 14 6.44 -42.87 -23.28
N LEU A 15 6.13 -42.71 -22.00
CA LEU A 15 6.07 -43.80 -21.04
C LEU A 15 4.63 -44.19 -20.82
N SER A 16 4.27 -45.35 -21.35
CA SER A 16 3.07 -46.10 -21.01
C SER A 16 3.32 -46.89 -19.72
N THR A 17 2.54 -46.65 -18.68
CA THR A 17 2.48 -47.55 -17.52
C THR A 17 1.12 -48.22 -17.45
N ALA A 18 1.16 -49.52 -17.25
CA ALA A 18 0.03 -50.40 -17.15
C ALA A 18 -0.77 -50.21 -15.85
N ALA A 19 -2.07 -50.43 -15.97
CA ALA A 19 -3.06 -50.32 -14.93
C ALA A 19 -2.89 -51.35 -13.81
N CYS A 20 -3.10 -50.93 -12.56
CA CYS A 20 -3.67 -51.72 -11.50
C CYS A 20 -4.88 -50.98 -10.94
N SER A 21 -6.02 -51.66 -10.96
CA SER A 21 -7.31 -51.20 -10.49
C SER A 21 -7.36 -51.05 -8.96
N SER A 22 -7.67 -49.89 -8.47
CA SER A 22 -8.37 -49.67 -7.20
C SER A 22 -9.32 -48.49 -7.41
N ASP A 23 -10.51 -48.55 -6.87
CA ASP A 23 -11.57 -47.57 -6.99
C ASP A 23 -11.09 -46.15 -6.72
N GLU A 24 -10.69 -45.41 -7.77
CA GLU A 24 -10.49 -43.96 -7.72
C GLU A 24 -11.77 -43.27 -8.15
N PRO A 25 -12.17 -42.20 -7.43
CA PRO A 25 -13.26 -41.35 -7.90
C PRO A 25 -12.92 -40.80 -9.29
N ALA A 26 -13.90 -40.72 -10.17
CA ALA A 26 -13.80 -40.28 -11.56
C ALA A 26 -12.81 -39.12 -11.70
N ALA A 27 -11.82 -39.28 -12.60
CA ALA A 27 -10.80 -38.30 -12.86
C ALA A 27 -11.43 -36.92 -13.09
N GLN A 28 -11.24 -36.02 -12.14
CA GLN A 28 -11.61 -34.62 -12.28
C GLN A 28 -10.75 -34.04 -13.39
N GLY A 29 -11.38 -33.53 -14.47
CA GLY A 29 -10.66 -32.95 -15.61
C GLY A 29 -9.79 -31.76 -15.17
N ASP A 30 -8.74 -31.48 -15.92
CA ASP A 30 -7.92 -30.28 -15.72
C ASP A 30 -8.72 -29.01 -16.03
N ASP A 31 -8.45 -27.95 -15.29
CA ASP A 31 -8.96 -26.60 -15.52
C ASP A 31 -7.84 -25.59 -15.43
N THR A 32 -8.09 -24.37 -15.85
CA THR A 32 -7.11 -23.31 -15.81
C THR A 32 -7.40 -22.34 -14.67
N VAL A 33 -6.33 -21.84 -14.05
CA VAL A 33 -6.37 -20.65 -13.19
C VAL A 33 -5.37 -19.65 -13.74
N THR A 34 -5.84 -18.42 -13.97
CA THR A 34 -5.04 -17.33 -14.51
C THR A 34 -4.84 -16.28 -13.43
N PHE A 35 -3.61 -15.83 -13.26
CA PHE A 35 -3.26 -14.75 -12.35
C PHE A 35 -2.87 -13.50 -13.13
N THR A 36 -3.52 -12.39 -12.82
CA THR A 36 -3.00 -11.06 -13.11
C THR A 36 -2.10 -10.65 -11.94
N VAL A 37 -0.80 -10.57 -12.19
CA VAL A 37 0.21 -10.23 -11.21
C VAL A 37 0.57 -8.76 -11.37
N ASN A 38 0.40 -7.97 -10.32
CA ASN A 38 0.74 -6.56 -10.29
C ASN A 38 2.00 -6.36 -9.43
N LEU A 39 2.97 -5.60 -9.94
CA LEU A 39 4.05 -5.06 -9.09
C LEU A 39 3.49 -3.91 -8.27
N GLN A 40 3.73 -3.94 -6.97
CA GLN A 40 3.49 -2.74 -6.18
C GLN A 40 4.46 -1.65 -6.62
N ASN A 41 3.93 -0.52 -7.04
CA ASN A 41 4.73 0.62 -7.47
C ASN A 41 4.31 1.89 -6.75
N GLY A 42 5.32 2.63 -6.27
CA GLY A 42 5.18 4.04 -6.02
C GLY A 42 5.18 4.81 -7.35
N ASN A 43 4.18 5.63 -7.59
CA ASN A 43 3.99 6.39 -8.84
C ASN A 43 4.99 7.56 -9.04
N ASP A 44 6.19 7.50 -8.49
CA ASP A 44 7.16 8.57 -8.69
C ASP A 44 8.21 8.18 -9.74
N SER A 45 8.07 8.74 -10.94
CA SER A 45 9.01 8.58 -12.06
C SER A 45 10.41 9.16 -11.82
N ARG A 46 10.68 9.71 -10.63
CA ARG A 46 11.96 10.32 -10.25
C ARG A 46 12.76 9.51 -9.23
N ALA A 47 12.20 8.44 -8.69
CA ALA A 47 12.90 7.60 -7.74
C ALA A 47 13.80 6.57 -8.45
N ILE A 48 14.97 6.32 -7.90
CA ILE A 48 15.68 5.05 -8.10
C ILE A 48 14.76 3.98 -7.51
N SER A 49 14.56 2.83 -8.21
CA SER A 49 13.67 1.75 -7.77
C SER A 49 12.19 1.99 -8.08
N ASP A 50 11.90 2.25 -9.33
CA ASP A 50 10.53 2.35 -9.82
C ASP A 50 9.89 0.98 -10.17
N GLY A 51 10.60 -0.12 -9.90
CA GLY A 51 10.15 -1.48 -10.19
C GLY A 51 10.21 -1.90 -11.65
N THR A 52 10.48 -0.97 -12.58
CA THR A 52 10.43 -1.25 -14.03
C THR A 52 11.51 -2.19 -14.53
N LYS A 53 12.55 -2.46 -13.72
CA LYS A 53 13.61 -3.42 -14.05
C LYS A 53 13.22 -4.86 -13.77
N ALA A 54 12.25 -5.13 -12.88
CA ALA A 54 11.82 -6.48 -12.51
C ALA A 54 10.86 -7.06 -13.57
N VAL A 55 11.33 -7.23 -14.79
CA VAL A 55 10.50 -7.62 -15.93
C VAL A 55 10.23 -9.12 -16.04
N ASN A 56 11.00 -9.98 -15.38
CA ASN A 56 10.83 -11.44 -15.44
C ASN A 56 10.04 -11.95 -14.24
N LEU A 57 8.90 -12.59 -14.49
CA LEU A 57 8.10 -13.27 -13.49
C LEU A 57 8.34 -14.78 -13.54
N THR A 58 8.60 -15.39 -12.40
CA THR A 58 8.53 -16.84 -12.18
C THR A 58 7.47 -17.14 -11.14
N ALA A 59 6.51 -17.97 -11.48
CA ALA A 59 5.40 -18.36 -10.62
C ALA A 59 5.38 -19.88 -10.40
N PHE A 60 5.08 -20.31 -9.19
CA PHE A 60 5.07 -21.70 -8.76
C PHE A 60 3.71 -22.06 -8.19
N ALA A 61 3.24 -23.28 -8.52
CA ALA A 61 2.08 -23.90 -7.90
C ALA A 61 2.53 -25.06 -7.02
N TYR A 62 1.96 -25.14 -5.80
CA TYR A 62 2.26 -26.19 -4.83
C TYR A 62 1.00 -26.91 -4.41
N LYS A 63 1.13 -28.23 -4.23
CA LYS A 63 0.12 -29.09 -3.63
C LYS A 63 0.76 -29.83 -2.46
N ASP A 64 0.16 -29.72 -1.28
CA ASP A 64 0.67 -30.33 -0.05
C ASP A 64 2.17 -30.02 0.19
N GLY A 65 2.55 -28.74 -0.06
CA GLY A 65 3.91 -28.25 0.08
C GLY A 65 4.91 -28.74 -0.96
N LYS A 66 4.48 -29.44 -2.04
CA LYS A 66 5.35 -29.89 -3.14
C LYS A 66 5.07 -29.07 -4.39
N LYS A 67 6.11 -28.61 -5.07
CA LYS A 67 5.99 -27.93 -6.36
C LYS A 67 5.39 -28.92 -7.39
N VAL A 68 4.30 -28.55 -7.99
CA VAL A 68 3.61 -29.33 -9.03
C VAL A 68 3.74 -28.71 -10.41
N GLN A 69 3.85 -27.38 -10.47
CA GLN A 69 4.02 -26.67 -11.74
C GLN A 69 4.81 -25.37 -11.52
N GLN A 70 5.49 -24.94 -12.57
CA GLN A 70 6.17 -23.66 -12.68
C GLN A 70 5.80 -23.01 -14.00
N GLN A 71 5.57 -21.71 -13.98
CA GLN A 71 5.31 -20.88 -15.15
C GLN A 71 6.17 -19.63 -15.11
N THR A 72 6.42 -19.07 -16.28
CA THR A 72 7.14 -17.81 -16.44
C THR A 72 6.34 -16.84 -17.30
N ALA A 73 6.46 -15.57 -17.02
CA ALA A 73 5.86 -14.51 -17.82
C ALA A 73 6.77 -13.27 -17.81
N THR A 74 6.44 -12.30 -18.64
CA THR A 74 7.16 -11.02 -18.69
C THR A 74 6.16 -9.91 -18.37
N PHE A 75 6.58 -8.97 -17.53
CA PHE A 75 5.79 -7.79 -17.24
C PHE A 75 5.71 -6.85 -18.44
N SER A 76 4.51 -6.38 -18.73
CA SER A 76 4.26 -5.23 -19.60
C SER A 76 3.86 -4.06 -18.73
N GLY A 77 4.76 -3.08 -18.56
CA GLY A 77 4.64 -2.11 -17.49
C GLY A 77 4.71 -2.82 -16.12
N LEU A 78 3.70 -2.65 -15.30
CA LEU A 78 3.65 -3.22 -13.94
C LEU A 78 2.72 -4.44 -13.83
N LYS A 79 2.27 -5.01 -14.95
CA LYS A 79 1.35 -6.13 -14.99
C LYS A 79 1.91 -7.29 -15.79
N ALA A 80 1.74 -8.51 -15.28
CA ALA A 80 2.00 -9.75 -16.00
C ALA A 80 0.82 -10.69 -15.84
N THR A 81 0.62 -11.57 -16.81
CA THR A 81 -0.41 -12.63 -16.74
C THR A 81 0.27 -13.99 -16.81
N VAL A 82 -0.09 -14.88 -15.90
CA VAL A 82 0.41 -16.26 -15.87
C VAL A 82 -0.73 -17.23 -15.66
N THR A 83 -0.76 -18.33 -16.45
CA THR A 83 -1.84 -19.32 -16.42
C THR A 83 -1.28 -20.70 -16.06
N PHE A 84 -1.92 -21.36 -15.10
CA PHE A 84 -1.65 -22.73 -14.70
C PHE A 84 -2.78 -23.64 -15.17
N LYS A 85 -2.45 -24.86 -15.59
CA LYS A 85 -3.40 -25.91 -15.90
C LYS A 85 -3.28 -27.00 -14.84
N LEU A 86 -4.29 -27.09 -13.98
CA LEU A 86 -4.26 -27.89 -12.75
C LEU A 86 -5.58 -28.68 -12.60
N VAL A 87 -5.63 -29.61 -11.65
CA VAL A 87 -6.80 -30.43 -11.43
C VAL A 87 -7.94 -29.61 -10.83
N LYS A 88 -9.11 -29.65 -11.50
CA LYS A 88 -10.32 -28.94 -11.08
C LYS A 88 -10.78 -29.36 -9.68
N GLY A 89 -11.24 -28.40 -8.87
CA GLY A 89 -11.75 -28.64 -7.52
C GLY A 89 -10.67 -28.89 -6.47
N VAL A 90 -9.39 -28.92 -6.85
CA VAL A 90 -8.27 -29.10 -5.94
C VAL A 90 -7.72 -27.75 -5.52
N LYS A 91 -7.33 -27.63 -4.23
CA LYS A 91 -6.68 -26.44 -3.67
C LYS A 91 -5.18 -26.48 -3.89
N TYR A 92 -4.62 -25.34 -4.27
CA TYR A 92 -3.19 -25.12 -4.46
C TYR A 92 -2.75 -23.82 -3.80
N ASP A 93 -1.48 -23.79 -3.38
CA ASP A 93 -0.79 -22.57 -3.00
C ASP A 93 0.08 -22.08 -4.17
N PHE A 94 0.23 -20.77 -4.27
CA PHE A 94 1.04 -20.15 -5.32
C PHE A 94 2.02 -19.17 -4.71
N SER A 95 3.23 -19.13 -5.27
CA SER A 95 4.20 -18.06 -5.02
C SER A 95 4.68 -17.42 -6.32
N PHE A 96 5.02 -16.14 -6.22
CA PHE A 96 5.41 -15.30 -7.34
C PHE A 96 6.70 -14.60 -7.00
N TRP A 97 7.66 -14.66 -7.91
CA TRP A 97 8.95 -13.98 -7.81
C TRP A 97 9.22 -13.20 -9.10
N ALA A 98 9.47 -11.89 -8.97
CA ALA A 98 9.83 -11.04 -10.09
C ALA A 98 11.20 -10.41 -9.88
N GLN A 99 12.03 -10.40 -10.91
CA GLN A 99 13.37 -9.83 -10.89
C GLN A 99 13.78 -9.29 -12.26
N SER A 100 14.82 -8.48 -12.27
CA SER A 100 15.49 -8.07 -13.49
C SER A 100 16.20 -9.27 -14.15
N PRO A 101 16.21 -9.38 -15.49
CA PRO A 101 17.06 -10.34 -16.20
C PRO A 101 18.56 -10.09 -15.97
N ASP A 102 18.93 -8.87 -15.58
CA ASP A 102 20.32 -8.47 -15.33
C ASP A 102 20.75 -8.68 -13.87
N ALA A 103 19.82 -9.00 -12.98
CA ALA A 103 20.13 -9.34 -11.58
C ALA A 103 20.94 -10.63 -11.51
N LYS A 104 22.12 -10.57 -10.91
CA LYS A 104 23.05 -11.72 -10.80
C LYS A 104 23.07 -12.31 -9.40
N CYS A 105 22.53 -11.60 -8.43
CA CYS A 105 22.60 -11.98 -7.03
C CYS A 105 21.52 -13.00 -6.60
N TYR A 106 20.51 -13.32 -7.44
CA TYR A 106 19.40 -14.18 -7.07
C TYR A 106 19.47 -15.56 -7.70
N THR A 107 19.32 -16.61 -6.88
CA THR A 107 19.24 -18.00 -7.34
C THR A 107 18.03 -18.68 -6.75
N LEU A 108 17.08 -19.09 -7.61
CA LEU A 108 15.92 -19.91 -7.21
C LEU A 108 16.36 -21.35 -6.96
N SER A 109 15.86 -21.96 -5.87
CA SER A 109 16.07 -23.37 -5.60
C SER A 109 15.32 -24.26 -6.60
N GLU A 110 15.79 -25.47 -6.84
CA GLU A 110 15.17 -26.41 -7.79
C GLU A 110 13.72 -26.75 -7.44
N ASP A 111 13.41 -26.84 -6.15
CA ASP A 111 12.05 -27.07 -5.66
C ASP A 111 11.16 -25.81 -5.69
N GLY A 112 11.71 -24.67 -6.11
CA GLY A 112 11.01 -23.39 -6.22
C GLY A 112 10.64 -22.74 -4.89
N LYS A 113 11.14 -23.27 -3.74
CA LYS A 113 10.71 -22.79 -2.42
C LYS A 113 11.56 -21.67 -1.87
N LYS A 114 12.76 -21.46 -2.40
CA LYS A 114 13.71 -20.51 -1.86
C LYS A 114 14.34 -19.66 -2.93
N VAL A 115 14.65 -18.41 -2.57
CA VAL A 115 15.62 -17.57 -3.26
C VAL A 115 16.84 -17.43 -2.37
N ASN A 116 18.00 -17.74 -2.91
CA ASN A 116 19.29 -17.50 -2.26
C ASN A 116 19.89 -16.22 -2.83
N ILE A 117 20.43 -15.36 -1.97
CA ILE A 117 21.02 -14.09 -2.34
C ILE A 117 22.54 -14.19 -2.17
N ASP A 118 23.28 -14.03 -3.27
CA ASP A 118 24.72 -13.87 -3.27
C ASP A 118 25.10 -12.40 -3.35
N TYR A 119 25.29 -11.77 -2.22
CA TYR A 119 25.65 -10.36 -2.15
C TYR A 119 27.00 -10.01 -2.76
N THR A 120 27.87 -10.99 -3.05
CA THR A 120 29.12 -10.73 -3.79
C THR A 120 28.85 -10.33 -5.24
N GLN A 121 27.66 -10.62 -5.75
CA GLN A 121 27.17 -10.24 -7.07
C GLN A 121 26.26 -9.02 -7.05
N ALA A 122 25.89 -8.52 -5.86
CA ALA A 122 25.07 -7.32 -5.68
C ALA A 122 25.95 -6.06 -5.70
N ALA A 123 25.44 -4.98 -6.24
CA ALA A 123 26.16 -3.72 -6.32
C ALA A 123 25.35 -2.57 -5.72
N SER A 124 26.05 -1.58 -5.18
CA SER A 124 25.42 -0.31 -4.78
C SER A 124 24.97 0.50 -6.01
N ASN A 125 23.93 1.32 -5.83
CA ASN A 125 23.46 2.30 -6.81
C ASN A 125 22.91 1.71 -8.12
N VAL A 126 22.45 0.46 -8.12
CA VAL A 126 21.86 -0.21 -9.29
C VAL A 126 20.44 -0.67 -9.01
N ASP A 127 19.53 -0.41 -9.96
CA ASP A 127 18.14 -0.84 -9.88
C ASP A 127 17.91 -2.29 -10.33
N ASN A 128 18.95 -2.94 -10.88
CA ASN A 128 18.84 -4.31 -11.36
C ASN A 128 18.60 -5.32 -10.25
N ASP A 129 18.96 -4.98 -9.00
CA ASP A 129 18.75 -5.83 -7.84
C ASP A 129 17.36 -5.61 -7.17
N ASP A 130 16.50 -4.77 -7.77
CA ASP A 130 15.10 -4.64 -7.34
C ASP A 130 14.31 -5.90 -7.70
N ALA A 131 13.65 -6.49 -6.73
CA ALA A 131 12.87 -7.71 -6.91
C ALA A 131 11.60 -7.71 -6.07
N PHE A 132 10.61 -8.52 -6.49
CA PHE A 132 9.29 -8.56 -5.88
C PHE A 132 8.86 -9.98 -5.59
N TYR A 133 8.04 -10.13 -4.57
CA TYR A 133 7.57 -11.40 -4.05
C TYR A 133 6.13 -11.29 -3.53
N GLY A 134 5.38 -12.37 -3.68
CA GLY A 134 4.04 -12.51 -3.11
C GLY A 134 3.52 -13.93 -3.16
N VAL A 135 2.44 -14.19 -2.44
CA VAL A 135 1.79 -15.50 -2.39
C VAL A 135 0.28 -15.37 -2.53
N LYS A 136 -0.33 -16.44 -3.04
CA LYS A 136 -1.77 -16.65 -2.98
C LYS A 136 -2.00 -18.08 -2.48
N LYS A 137 -2.67 -18.24 -1.37
CA LYS A 137 -2.86 -19.54 -0.73
C LYS A 137 -4.26 -20.09 -0.91
N GLU A 138 -4.39 -21.40 -0.89
CA GLU A 138 -5.65 -22.15 -0.89
C GLU A 138 -6.60 -21.83 -2.05
N VAL A 139 -6.07 -21.52 -3.22
CA VAL A 139 -6.86 -21.27 -4.42
C VAL A 139 -7.45 -22.58 -4.94
N THR A 140 -8.78 -22.66 -5.04
CA THR A 140 -9.49 -23.82 -5.61
C THR A 140 -9.64 -23.66 -7.11
N VAL A 141 -9.04 -24.54 -7.88
CA VAL A 141 -9.07 -24.50 -9.36
C VAL A 141 -10.49 -24.73 -9.87
N GLY A 142 -10.96 -23.87 -10.78
CA GLY A 142 -12.28 -23.95 -11.40
C GLY A 142 -13.42 -23.31 -10.59
N THR A 143 -13.14 -22.59 -9.50
CA THR A 143 -14.12 -21.73 -8.80
C THR A 143 -14.07 -20.29 -9.28
N ALA A 144 -12.88 -19.80 -9.64
CA ALA A 144 -12.67 -18.54 -10.35
C ALA A 144 -11.66 -18.80 -11.46
N SER A 145 -11.89 -18.25 -12.65
CA SER A 145 -10.97 -18.39 -13.78
C SER A 145 -9.79 -17.42 -13.68
N ASP A 146 -10.02 -16.26 -13.07
CA ASP A 146 -9.05 -15.16 -13.01
C ASP A 146 -8.88 -14.68 -11.57
N GLU A 147 -7.64 -14.61 -11.14
CA GLU A 147 -7.21 -14.16 -9.82
C GLU A 147 -6.27 -12.96 -9.98
N THR A 148 -6.33 -12.01 -9.05
CA THR A 148 -5.37 -10.90 -9.00
C THR A 148 -4.48 -11.06 -7.78
N VAL A 149 -3.20 -10.78 -7.94
CA VAL A 149 -2.22 -10.75 -6.86
C VAL A 149 -1.30 -9.55 -7.01
N THR A 150 -1.09 -8.81 -5.93
CA THR A 150 -0.05 -7.79 -5.84
C THR A 150 1.18 -8.39 -5.18
N ILE A 151 2.35 -8.15 -5.75
CA ILE A 151 3.62 -8.60 -5.19
C ILE A 151 4.48 -7.41 -4.75
N TYR A 152 5.21 -7.59 -3.67
CA TYR A 152 5.89 -6.54 -2.90
C TYR A 152 7.39 -6.78 -2.87
N ARG A 153 8.17 -5.73 -2.60
CA ARG A 153 9.61 -5.87 -2.37
C ARG A 153 9.87 -6.62 -1.06
N PRO A 154 10.55 -7.77 -1.09
CA PRO A 154 10.98 -8.46 0.15
C PRO A 154 12.16 -7.75 0.80
N PHE A 155 12.81 -6.84 0.11
CA PHE A 155 14.00 -6.11 0.54
C PHE A 155 13.64 -4.78 1.21
N ALA A 156 14.50 -4.37 2.16
CA ALA A 156 14.65 -2.97 2.51
C ALA A 156 15.58 -2.29 1.49
N GLN A 157 15.41 -0.98 1.29
CA GLN A 157 16.39 -0.15 0.59
C GLN A 157 17.12 0.72 1.62
N LEU A 158 18.43 0.57 1.71
CA LEU A 158 19.31 1.34 2.59
C LEU A 158 20.01 2.42 1.78
N ASN A 159 19.76 3.68 2.15
CA ASN A 159 20.30 4.85 1.45
C ASN A 159 21.19 5.67 2.36
N TYR A 160 22.18 6.33 1.75
CA TYR A 160 23.02 7.33 2.40
C TYR A 160 22.93 8.64 1.64
N GLY A 161 22.61 9.71 2.35
CA GLY A 161 22.54 11.07 1.81
C GLY A 161 23.37 12.04 2.62
N ASP A 162 24.29 12.73 1.96
CA ASP A 162 25.05 13.82 2.55
C ASP A 162 24.33 15.16 2.35
N ASN A 163 24.31 16.02 3.36
CA ASN A 163 23.72 17.34 3.20
C ASN A 163 24.38 18.06 2.03
N ILE A 164 23.56 18.68 1.16
CA ILE A 164 24.08 19.26 -0.09
C ILE A 164 25.13 20.35 0.17
N ASP A 165 24.94 21.16 1.21
CA ASP A 165 25.89 22.23 1.57
C ASP A 165 27.21 21.64 2.08
N ASP A 166 27.17 20.52 2.81
CA ASP A 166 28.35 19.78 3.27
C ASP A 166 29.12 19.17 2.09
N TYR A 167 28.38 18.54 1.17
CA TYR A 167 28.94 17.97 -0.05
C TYR A 167 29.65 19.02 -0.91
N GLU A 168 28.99 20.16 -1.15
CA GLU A 168 29.56 21.25 -1.95
C GLU A 168 30.74 21.91 -1.24
N ALA A 169 30.71 22.04 0.09
CA ALA A 169 31.85 22.56 0.88
C ALA A 169 33.06 21.62 0.81
N ALA A 170 32.85 20.29 0.90
CA ALA A 170 33.91 19.30 0.75
C ALA A 170 34.51 19.35 -0.67
N LYS A 171 33.69 19.47 -1.70
CA LYS A 171 34.10 19.61 -3.09
C LYS A 171 34.90 20.89 -3.33
N ALA A 172 34.44 22.03 -2.78
CA ALA A 172 35.15 23.31 -2.85
C ALA A 172 36.52 23.27 -2.13
N ALA A 173 36.65 22.46 -1.08
CA ALA A 173 37.90 22.19 -0.38
C ALA A 173 38.83 21.20 -1.12
N GLY A 174 38.44 20.72 -2.31
CA GLY A 174 39.23 19.80 -3.12
C GLY A 174 38.99 18.31 -2.85
N THR A 175 37.96 17.98 -2.06
CA THR A 175 37.55 16.59 -1.79
C THR A 175 36.30 16.24 -2.61
N GLU A 176 36.51 15.80 -3.86
CA GLU A 176 35.41 15.33 -4.70
C GLU A 176 35.17 13.84 -4.49
N VAL A 177 34.02 13.50 -3.89
CA VAL A 177 33.64 12.12 -3.66
C VAL A 177 33.22 11.47 -4.96
N THR A 178 33.89 10.38 -5.34
CA THR A 178 33.66 9.70 -6.61
C THR A 178 33.02 8.33 -6.47
N LYS A 179 33.26 7.63 -5.35
CA LYS A 179 32.74 6.28 -5.12
C LYS A 179 32.57 5.98 -3.63
N THR A 180 31.73 4.98 -3.34
CA THR A 180 31.42 4.52 -2.00
C THR A 180 31.55 3.00 -1.89
N LEU A 181 31.78 2.51 -0.69
CA LEU A 181 31.73 1.11 -0.31
C LEU A 181 30.81 0.98 0.90
N VAL A 182 29.81 0.11 0.81
CA VAL A 182 28.87 -0.16 1.89
C VAL A 182 29.07 -1.57 2.42
N THR A 183 29.14 -1.72 3.75
CA THR A 183 29.07 -3.02 4.42
C THR A 183 27.89 -3.05 5.38
N VAL A 184 27.25 -4.21 5.52
CA VAL A 184 26.09 -4.40 6.41
C VAL A 184 26.29 -5.71 7.17
N LYS A 185 26.11 -5.68 8.48
CA LYS A 185 26.09 -6.87 9.33
C LYS A 185 24.66 -7.25 9.69
N ASN A 186 24.42 -8.52 9.92
CA ASN A 186 23.12 -9.09 10.27
C ASN A 186 22.08 -9.01 9.13
N ALA A 187 22.51 -9.11 7.88
CA ALA A 187 21.61 -9.28 6.74
C ALA A 187 21.13 -10.72 6.60
N ALA A 188 19.98 -10.95 5.98
CA ALA A 188 19.54 -12.27 5.56
C ALA A 188 19.96 -12.57 4.12
N ASN A 189 20.19 -13.84 3.79
CA ASN A 189 20.55 -14.25 2.42
C ASN A 189 19.68 -15.38 1.85
N VAL A 190 18.62 -15.78 2.54
CA VAL A 190 17.66 -16.78 2.07
C VAL A 190 16.25 -16.28 2.33
N LEU A 191 15.41 -16.25 1.29
CA LEU A 191 13.97 -16.02 1.39
C LEU A 191 13.21 -17.32 1.08
N ASP A 192 12.35 -17.75 2.00
CA ASP A 192 11.42 -18.85 1.75
C ASP A 192 10.17 -18.32 1.03
N LEU A 193 9.97 -18.76 -0.22
CA LEU A 193 8.88 -18.31 -1.08
C LEU A 193 7.51 -18.88 -0.69
N THR A 194 7.45 -19.88 0.20
CA THR A 194 6.19 -20.47 0.65
C THR A 194 5.68 -19.84 1.94
N THR A 195 6.58 -19.29 2.75
CA THR A 195 6.27 -18.72 4.07
C THR A 195 6.57 -17.22 4.17
N GLY A 196 7.41 -16.67 3.29
CA GLY A 196 7.89 -15.30 3.39
C GLY A 196 8.93 -15.09 4.50
N GLN A 197 9.48 -16.17 5.05
CA GLN A 197 10.49 -16.08 6.09
C GLN A 197 11.88 -15.83 5.48
N ALA A 198 12.51 -14.74 5.87
CA ALA A 198 13.90 -14.43 5.55
C ALA A 198 14.82 -14.94 6.68
N SER A 199 15.93 -15.55 6.31
CA SER A 199 16.87 -16.21 7.23
C SER A 199 18.29 -16.21 6.68
N GLY A 200 19.22 -16.79 7.45
CA GLY A 200 20.62 -16.90 7.08
C GLY A 200 21.35 -15.59 7.36
N GLU A 201 21.68 -15.30 8.61
CA GLU A 201 22.44 -14.10 8.99
C GLU A 201 23.84 -14.11 8.38
N VAL A 202 24.16 -13.03 7.64
CA VAL A 202 25.44 -12.86 6.97
C VAL A 202 25.95 -11.43 7.08
N ASP A 203 27.26 -11.28 7.06
CA ASP A 203 27.90 -9.97 6.86
C ASP A 203 28.08 -9.75 5.36
N VAL A 204 27.60 -8.61 4.89
CA VAL A 204 27.57 -8.24 3.46
C VAL A 204 28.59 -7.15 3.19
N THR A 205 29.30 -7.27 2.09
CA THR A 205 30.10 -6.19 1.51
C THR A 205 29.67 -6.03 0.05
N TYR A 206 29.04 -4.90 -0.26
CA TYR A 206 28.64 -4.60 -1.64
C TYR A 206 29.87 -4.22 -2.47
N ALA A 207 29.81 -4.47 -3.77
CA ALA A 207 30.84 -3.96 -4.66
C ALA A 207 30.95 -2.44 -4.58
N GLN A 208 32.17 -1.93 -4.58
CA GLN A 208 32.42 -0.48 -4.62
C GLN A 208 31.74 0.12 -5.85
N ALA A 209 30.99 1.20 -5.68
CA ALA A 209 30.21 1.82 -6.73
C ALA A 209 30.46 3.32 -6.85
N PRO A 210 30.37 3.91 -8.06
CA PRO A 210 30.39 5.34 -8.23
C PRO A 210 29.19 6.00 -7.52
N VAL A 211 29.43 7.19 -6.97
CA VAL A 211 28.35 8.03 -6.45
C VAL A 211 27.38 8.34 -7.59
N PRO A 212 26.04 8.28 -7.37
CA PRO A 212 25.07 8.59 -8.39
C PRO A 212 25.31 9.99 -9.00
N SER A 213 25.14 10.08 -10.33
CA SER A 213 25.38 11.30 -11.07
C SER A 213 24.50 12.48 -10.62
N GLU A 214 24.85 13.67 -11.02
CA GLU A 214 24.44 14.99 -10.51
C GLU A 214 22.94 15.27 -10.40
N SER A 215 22.08 14.53 -11.08
CA SER A 215 20.64 14.78 -11.11
C SER A 215 19.84 14.05 -10.02
N LYS A 216 20.49 13.26 -9.15
CA LYS A 216 19.79 12.47 -8.13
C LYS A 216 20.06 13.04 -6.75
N GLU A 217 19.13 13.86 -6.31
CA GLU A 217 19.06 14.36 -4.94
C GLU A 217 17.98 13.59 -4.17
N LEU A 218 18.25 13.36 -2.90
CA LEU A 218 17.28 12.82 -1.96
C LEU A 218 16.76 13.99 -1.11
N THR A 219 15.48 14.31 -1.23
CA THR A 219 14.86 15.36 -0.41
C THR A 219 14.07 14.72 0.72
N VAL A 220 14.45 14.98 1.97
CA VAL A 220 13.79 14.47 3.16
C VAL A 220 13.53 15.62 4.13
N GLY A 221 12.28 15.82 4.56
CA GLY A 221 11.90 16.89 5.47
C GLY A 221 12.19 18.31 4.94
N GLY A 222 12.13 18.51 3.61
CA GLY A 222 12.44 19.78 2.98
C GLY A 222 13.94 20.09 2.86
N THR A 223 14.82 19.18 3.31
CA THR A 223 16.27 19.28 3.16
C THR A 223 16.74 18.41 2.01
N ASN A 224 17.58 18.97 1.14
CA ASN A 224 18.17 18.26 0.02
C ASN A 224 19.49 17.59 0.44
N TYR A 225 19.65 16.35 0.04
CA TYR A 225 20.83 15.54 0.29
C TYR A 225 21.41 15.05 -1.02
N LYS A 226 22.73 15.08 -1.15
CA LYS A 226 23.44 14.38 -2.22
C LYS A 226 23.38 12.88 -1.95
N TRP A 227 22.83 12.12 -2.88
CA TRP A 227 22.79 10.67 -2.77
C TRP A 227 24.18 10.08 -2.91
N LEU A 228 24.65 9.36 -1.88
CA LEU A 228 25.98 8.73 -1.88
C LEU A 228 25.92 7.25 -2.20
N ALA A 229 24.97 6.53 -1.60
CA ALA A 229 24.80 5.09 -1.82
C ALA A 229 23.36 4.63 -1.64
N MET A 230 22.96 3.60 -2.38
CA MET A 230 21.70 2.89 -2.30
C MET A 230 21.97 1.38 -2.43
N ASN A 231 21.37 0.59 -1.54
CA ASN A 231 21.57 -0.84 -1.48
C ASN A 231 20.26 -1.58 -1.17
N TYR A 232 20.00 -2.69 -1.84
CA TYR A 232 18.92 -3.60 -1.48
C TYR A 232 19.39 -4.61 -0.45
N LEU A 233 18.59 -4.83 0.60
CA LEU A 233 18.95 -5.65 1.74
C LEU A 233 17.78 -6.54 2.16
N LEU A 234 17.96 -7.86 2.14
CA LEU A 234 17.00 -8.77 2.76
C LEU A 234 17.15 -8.72 4.28
N VAL A 235 16.04 -8.43 4.95
CA VAL A 235 15.99 -8.28 6.41
C VAL A 235 15.60 -9.61 7.03
N PRO A 236 16.29 -10.10 8.07
CA PRO A 236 15.86 -11.28 8.81
C PRO A 236 14.43 -11.09 9.36
N GLY A 237 13.61 -12.14 9.27
CA GLY A 237 12.23 -12.11 9.75
C GLY A 237 11.19 -12.29 8.65
N GLN A 238 9.95 -11.93 8.95
CA GLN A 238 8.82 -12.08 8.05
C GLN A 238 8.74 -10.91 7.07
N VAL A 239 8.80 -11.19 5.75
CA VAL A 239 8.56 -10.19 4.72
C VAL A 239 7.08 -10.10 4.35
N ARG A 240 6.66 -8.99 3.74
CA ARG A 240 5.29 -8.80 3.24
C ARG A 240 5.01 -9.78 2.10
N MET A 241 3.90 -10.53 2.22
CA MET A 241 3.51 -11.56 1.24
C MET A 241 2.23 -11.21 0.48
N ALA A 242 1.36 -10.38 1.03
CA ALA A 242 0.04 -10.08 0.48
C ALA A 242 -0.50 -8.73 1.00
N ASP A 243 -1.56 -8.22 0.37
CA ASP A 243 -2.21 -6.95 0.71
C ASP A 243 -2.71 -6.87 2.18
N THR A 244 -3.09 -8.02 2.74
CA THR A 244 -3.60 -8.10 4.12
C THR A 244 -2.51 -8.03 5.18
N GLN A 245 -1.24 -8.08 4.80
CA GLN A 245 -0.12 -8.10 5.73
C GLN A 245 0.57 -6.72 5.70
N ILE A 246 0.20 -5.85 6.62
CA ILE A 246 0.61 -4.44 6.64
C ILE A 246 1.88 -4.24 7.46
N THR A 247 2.12 -5.08 8.46
CA THR A 247 3.28 -4.98 9.35
C THR A 247 4.25 -6.11 9.10
N THR A 248 5.46 -5.76 8.76
CA THR A 248 6.63 -6.64 8.77
C THR A 248 7.48 -6.30 9.99
N GLU A 249 8.16 -7.28 10.54
CA GLU A 249 9.09 -7.02 11.63
C GLU A 249 10.26 -6.17 11.13
N SER A 250 10.67 -5.18 11.94
CA SER A 250 11.89 -4.42 11.69
C SER A 250 13.10 -5.23 12.16
N GLY A 251 14.08 -5.39 11.29
CA GLY A 251 15.40 -5.89 11.67
C GLY A 251 16.32 -4.75 12.13
N LEU A 252 17.32 -5.06 12.93
CA LEU A 252 18.38 -4.13 13.29
C LEU A 252 19.69 -4.58 12.63
N VAL A 253 20.28 -3.71 11.82
CA VAL A 253 21.57 -3.97 11.18
C VAL A 253 22.62 -2.98 11.66
N THR A 254 23.89 -3.37 11.55
CA THR A 254 25.01 -2.43 11.66
C THR A 254 25.57 -2.20 10.27
N THR A 255 25.66 -0.94 9.88
CA THR A 255 26.12 -0.60 8.53
C THR A 255 27.28 0.37 8.56
N THR A 256 28.19 0.23 7.60
CA THR A 256 29.36 1.11 7.46
C THR A 256 29.39 1.64 6.03
N LEU A 257 29.56 2.96 5.90
CA LEU A 257 29.82 3.67 4.66
C LEU A 257 31.28 4.11 4.63
N ALA A 258 32.05 3.68 3.66
CA ALA A 258 33.35 4.25 3.33
C ALA A 258 33.24 5.08 2.06
N VAL A 259 33.80 6.28 2.07
CA VAL A 259 33.70 7.28 1.00
C VAL A 259 35.09 7.54 0.43
N TYR A 260 35.20 7.63 -0.90
CA TYR A 260 36.45 7.75 -1.61
C TYR A 260 36.46 8.93 -2.58
N ALA A 261 37.61 9.65 -2.59
CA ALA A 261 37.99 10.57 -3.66
C ALA A 261 39.04 9.87 -4.54
N GLY A 262 38.64 9.42 -5.72
CA GLY A 262 39.47 8.51 -6.52
C GLY A 262 39.74 7.19 -5.78
N GLU A 263 41.00 6.85 -5.54
CA GLU A 263 41.40 5.66 -4.79
C GLU A 263 41.63 5.94 -3.28
N THR A 264 41.56 7.19 -2.87
CA THR A 264 41.84 7.60 -1.50
C THR A 264 40.55 7.54 -0.66
N LYS A 265 40.55 6.74 0.42
CA LYS A 265 39.46 6.76 1.38
C LYS A 265 39.50 8.06 2.20
N VAL A 266 38.48 8.90 2.04
CA VAL A 266 38.41 10.22 2.69
C VAL A 266 37.61 10.20 3.99
N ASN A 267 36.61 9.33 4.09
CA ASN A 267 35.85 9.14 5.31
C ASN A 267 35.34 7.71 5.46
N GLU A 268 35.05 7.32 6.68
CA GLU A 268 34.37 6.08 7.03
C GLU A 268 33.52 6.28 8.26
N MET A 269 32.26 5.92 8.20
CA MET A 269 31.34 5.99 9.32
C MET A 269 30.61 4.66 9.50
N SER A 270 30.39 4.27 10.75
CA SER A 270 29.63 3.08 11.11
C SER A 270 28.46 3.46 11.98
N VAL A 271 27.28 2.93 11.66
CA VAL A 271 26.04 3.15 12.37
C VAL A 271 25.50 1.82 12.84
N ALA A 272 25.36 1.66 14.14
CA ALA A 272 24.80 0.45 14.75
C ALA A 272 23.29 0.59 14.98
N ASN A 273 22.61 -0.53 15.05
CA ASN A 273 21.17 -0.61 15.33
C ASN A 273 20.31 0.20 14.37
N VAL A 274 20.69 0.20 13.09
CA VAL A 274 19.90 0.83 12.03
C VAL A 274 18.66 -0.03 11.79
N PRO A 275 17.47 0.49 12.02
CA PRO A 275 16.26 -0.24 11.75
C PRO A 275 16.02 -0.33 10.24
N VAL A 276 15.78 -1.53 9.75
CA VAL A 276 15.46 -1.84 8.36
C VAL A 276 14.22 -2.72 8.31
N GLN A 277 13.40 -2.52 7.29
CA GLN A 277 12.14 -3.24 7.16
C GLN A 277 11.89 -3.60 5.70
N SER A 278 11.32 -4.78 5.46
CA SER A 278 10.90 -5.21 4.13
C SER A 278 9.95 -4.19 3.50
N ASN A 279 10.14 -3.90 2.22
CA ASN A 279 9.34 -2.93 1.47
C ASN A 279 9.41 -1.47 1.99
N HIS A 280 10.50 -1.12 2.68
CA HIS A 280 10.71 0.23 3.22
C HIS A 280 12.08 0.76 2.82
N ARG A 281 12.21 2.09 2.82
CA ARG A 281 13.48 2.78 2.67
C ARG A 281 13.98 3.21 4.04
N THR A 282 15.24 2.94 4.32
CA THR A 282 15.95 3.48 5.47
C THR A 282 17.00 4.45 4.96
N ASN A 283 16.86 5.73 5.35
CA ASN A 283 17.76 6.79 4.92
C ASN A 283 18.66 7.21 6.08
N ILE A 284 19.96 7.13 5.89
CA ILE A 284 20.98 7.66 6.80
C ILE A 284 21.43 9.00 6.24
N LEU A 285 21.06 10.07 6.90
CA LEU A 285 21.17 11.45 6.40
C LEU A 285 21.94 12.32 7.36
N GLY A 286 22.79 13.18 6.85
CA GLY A 286 23.53 14.13 7.68
C GLY A 286 24.73 14.72 6.96
N ASN A 287 25.66 15.30 7.72
CA ASN A 287 26.94 15.79 7.24
C ASN A 287 27.96 14.63 7.27
N LEU A 288 27.80 13.68 6.35
CA LEU A 288 28.53 12.42 6.38
C LEU A 288 30.00 12.58 5.97
N LEU A 289 30.35 13.69 5.34
CA LEU A 289 31.72 13.97 4.86
C LEU A 289 32.56 14.73 5.88
N THR A 290 31.97 15.67 6.62
CA THR A 290 32.72 16.57 7.51
C THR A 290 32.46 16.31 9.00
N ASP A 291 31.28 15.86 9.39
CA ASP A 291 30.91 15.63 10.78
C ASP A 291 30.44 14.18 11.01
N LYS A 292 31.22 13.40 11.74
CA LYS A 292 30.94 11.99 12.03
C LYS A 292 29.82 11.76 13.06
N VAL A 293 29.28 12.80 13.67
CA VAL A 293 28.39 12.70 14.84
C VAL A 293 26.96 13.15 14.53
N ASN A 294 26.75 14.04 13.57
CA ASN A 294 25.44 14.60 13.24
C ASN A 294 24.82 13.90 12.04
N PHE A 295 24.19 12.75 12.27
CA PHE A 295 23.35 12.08 11.26
C PHE A 295 22.01 11.64 11.88
N ASN A 296 20.99 11.58 11.05
CA ASN A 296 19.67 11.06 11.39
C ASN A 296 19.42 9.76 10.63
N VAL A 297 18.84 8.78 11.30
CA VAL A 297 18.30 7.59 10.66
C VAL A 297 16.81 7.80 10.52
N VAL A 298 16.35 7.91 9.29
CA VAL A 298 14.92 8.08 8.98
C VAL A 298 14.45 6.83 8.24
N ILE A 299 13.51 6.11 8.84
CA ILE A 299 12.77 5.07 8.13
C ILE A 299 11.64 5.78 7.39
N ASP A 300 11.67 5.66 6.07
CA ASP A 300 10.57 6.05 5.24
C ASP A 300 9.69 4.81 5.03
N PRO A 301 8.47 4.76 5.55
CA PRO A 301 7.64 3.56 5.54
C PRO A 301 7.21 3.14 4.14
N VAL A 302 7.66 3.81 3.07
CA VAL A 302 6.91 3.70 1.84
C VAL A 302 7.76 3.53 0.59
N PHE A 303 7.84 2.31 0.12
CA PHE A 303 7.80 2.06 -1.33
C PHE A 303 6.37 2.25 -1.89
N ASP A 304 5.41 2.63 -1.05
CA ASP A 304 4.02 2.86 -1.40
C ASP A 304 3.80 4.33 -1.72
N ASN A 305 3.60 4.61 -2.95
CA ASN A 305 3.26 5.86 -3.64
C ASN A 305 2.73 7.05 -2.80
N PRO A 306 3.37 8.22 -2.85
CA PRO A 306 4.76 8.44 -3.27
C PRO A 306 5.73 8.00 -2.17
N ASP A 307 6.92 7.62 -2.58
CA ASP A 307 8.00 7.23 -1.65
C ASP A 307 8.36 8.34 -0.65
N TYR A 308 8.08 9.56 -1.01
CA TYR A 308 8.33 10.76 -0.25
C TYR A 308 7.26 11.80 -0.56
N TYR A 309 6.74 12.43 0.49
CA TYR A 309 5.84 13.57 0.34
C TYR A 309 6.63 14.87 0.49
N ASP A 310 6.61 15.68 -0.54
CA ASP A 310 7.19 17.02 -0.52
C ASP A 310 6.47 17.88 0.53
N GLY A 311 7.21 18.39 1.51
CA GLY A 311 6.67 19.22 2.58
C GLY A 311 7.52 19.24 3.84
N THR A 312 7.14 20.07 4.80
CA THR A 312 7.77 20.10 6.12
C THR A 312 7.19 19.01 7.01
N TYR A 313 8.05 18.19 7.60
CA TYR A 313 7.66 17.06 8.43
C TYR A 313 7.44 17.45 9.88
N TYR A 314 6.34 16.95 10.45
CA TYR A 314 5.96 17.09 11.85
C TYR A 314 5.63 15.72 12.42
N TYR A 315 5.92 15.49 13.68
CA TYR A 315 5.79 14.17 14.29
C TYR A 315 4.81 14.19 15.46
N VAL A 316 3.84 13.30 15.42
CA VAL A 316 2.99 12.93 16.55
C VAL A 316 3.60 11.68 17.17
N ASP A 317 3.96 11.75 18.44
CA ASP A 317 4.60 10.65 19.17
C ASP A 317 4.08 10.59 20.62
N GLY A 318 4.67 9.76 21.45
CA GLY A 318 4.24 9.64 22.87
C GLY A 318 4.43 10.94 23.70
N THR A 319 5.09 11.97 23.17
CA THR A 319 5.36 13.24 23.85
C THR A 319 4.70 14.45 23.19
N THR A 320 4.45 14.38 21.90
CA THR A 320 3.88 15.46 21.07
C THR A 320 2.52 15.03 20.52
N SER A 321 1.46 15.72 20.93
CA SER A 321 0.11 15.44 20.50
C SER A 321 -0.19 15.99 19.10
N LEU A 322 -1.28 15.49 18.45
CA LEU A 322 -1.76 16.01 17.18
C LEU A 322 -2.11 17.52 17.27
N GLN A 323 -2.70 17.97 18.39
CA GLN A 323 -2.98 19.38 18.62
C GLN A 323 -1.71 20.24 18.62
N GLN A 324 -0.67 19.83 19.35
CA GLN A 324 0.60 20.55 19.38
C GLN A 324 1.26 20.62 18.00
N VAL A 325 1.15 19.55 17.22
CA VAL A 325 1.63 19.52 15.84
C VAL A 325 0.89 20.54 14.96
N ILE A 326 -0.45 20.60 15.06
CA ILE A 326 -1.24 21.56 14.29
C ILE A 326 -0.92 23.00 14.70
N GLU A 327 -0.76 23.27 15.99
CA GLU A 327 -0.30 24.59 16.48
C GLU A 327 1.08 24.96 15.92
N LYS A 328 2.01 23.99 15.87
CA LYS A 328 3.32 24.20 15.30
C LYS A 328 3.26 24.49 13.79
N ILE A 329 2.45 23.75 13.03
CA ILE A 329 2.24 24.03 11.61
C ILE A 329 1.68 25.44 11.39
N ASN A 330 0.74 25.88 12.25
CA ASN A 330 0.17 27.22 12.17
C ASN A 330 1.20 28.33 12.48
N ASN A 331 2.16 28.05 13.36
CA ASN A 331 3.25 28.98 13.66
C ASN A 331 4.29 29.01 12.54
N ASP A 332 4.67 27.85 12.01
CA ASP A 332 5.72 27.72 10.99
C ASP A 332 5.22 28.13 9.59
N GLN A 333 3.91 28.00 9.33
CA GLN A 333 3.23 28.31 8.05
C GLN A 333 3.92 27.69 6.82
N PRO A 334 4.20 26.38 6.81
CA PRO A 334 4.80 25.73 5.65
C PRO A 334 3.85 25.75 4.46
N GLU A 335 4.37 25.74 3.24
CA GLU A 335 3.54 25.61 2.04
C GLU A 335 2.82 24.26 2.02
N LYS A 336 3.50 23.20 2.42
CA LYS A 336 2.98 21.84 2.56
C LYS A 336 3.43 21.23 3.88
N ALA A 337 2.56 20.53 4.57
CA ALA A 337 2.86 19.85 5.83
C ALA A 337 2.68 18.34 5.71
N VAL A 338 3.61 17.58 6.28
CA VAL A 338 3.52 16.13 6.44
C VAL A 338 3.51 15.81 7.92
N ILE A 339 2.41 15.23 8.41
CA ILE A 339 2.25 14.79 9.80
C ILE A 339 2.49 13.28 9.86
N MET A 340 3.54 12.87 10.54
CA MET A 340 3.90 11.48 10.74
C MET A 340 3.52 11.04 12.15
N ILE A 341 2.64 10.04 12.28
CA ILE A 341 2.28 9.43 13.57
C ILE A 341 3.21 8.25 13.82
N LYS A 342 4.06 8.37 14.84
CA LYS A 342 5.20 7.47 15.10
C LYS A 342 4.84 6.25 15.97
N GLY A 343 5.51 5.16 15.68
CA GLY A 343 5.40 3.94 16.48
C GLY A 343 3.96 3.45 16.59
N ASN A 344 3.51 3.14 17.82
CA ASN A 344 2.15 2.72 18.13
C ASN A 344 1.33 3.86 18.77
N THR A 345 1.69 5.11 18.52
CA THR A 345 0.99 6.27 19.08
C THR A 345 -0.43 6.35 18.54
N GLU A 346 -1.42 6.58 19.41
CA GLU A 346 -2.76 6.97 19.03
C GLU A 346 -2.81 8.51 18.95
N ALA A 347 -3.27 9.04 17.81
CA ALA A 347 -3.50 10.46 17.64
C ALA A 347 -4.96 10.78 17.99
N VAL A 348 -5.18 11.58 19.04
CA VAL A 348 -6.53 11.95 19.49
C VAL A 348 -6.80 13.40 19.18
N TRP A 349 -7.97 13.67 18.60
CA TRP A 349 -8.50 15.00 18.38
C TRP A 349 -9.79 15.21 19.17
N ASN A 350 -9.82 16.17 20.09
CA ASN A 350 -11.02 16.50 20.86
C ASN A 350 -11.83 17.58 20.15
N HIS A 351 -12.87 17.16 19.44
CA HIS A 351 -13.73 18.06 18.68
C HIS A 351 -14.48 19.05 19.57
N ALA A 352 -14.90 18.66 20.78
CA ALA A 352 -15.61 19.55 21.72
C ALA A 352 -14.73 20.73 22.16
N GLU A 353 -13.44 20.51 22.29
CA GLU A 353 -12.46 21.51 22.71
C GLU A 353 -11.92 22.36 21.54
N TYR A 354 -11.59 21.69 20.42
CA TYR A 354 -10.85 22.34 19.33
C TYR A 354 -11.70 22.57 18.06
N GLY A 355 -12.93 22.06 17.99
CA GLY A 355 -13.76 22.12 16.79
C GLY A 355 -13.30 21.12 15.73
N SER A 356 -13.63 21.39 14.44
CA SER A 356 -13.25 20.53 13.34
C SER A 356 -11.74 20.39 13.21
N MET A 357 -11.28 19.15 13.00
CA MET A 357 -9.85 18.90 12.73
C MET A 357 -9.45 19.56 11.40
N PHE A 358 -8.42 20.37 11.44
CA PHE A 358 -7.91 21.18 10.31
C PHE A 358 -8.86 22.27 9.79
N GLY A 359 -10.01 22.46 10.41
CA GLY A 359 -11.01 23.47 10.03
C GLY A 359 -11.18 24.59 11.04
N ASN A 360 -11.79 25.68 10.61
CA ASN A 360 -11.98 26.85 11.44
C ASN A 360 -13.46 27.18 11.63
N LYS A 361 -14.13 26.60 12.57
CA LYS A 361 -15.42 27.16 12.96
C LYS A 361 -15.48 27.67 14.40
N ARG A 362 -14.49 27.43 15.25
CA ARG A 362 -14.60 27.83 16.67
C ARG A 362 -13.40 28.53 17.29
N ALA A 363 -12.17 28.39 16.85
CA ALA A 363 -11.04 28.89 17.64
C ALA A 363 -9.74 29.19 16.87
N GLY A 364 -9.79 29.55 15.61
CA GLY A 364 -8.57 29.92 14.88
C GLY A 364 -7.67 28.73 14.54
N ASN A 365 -8.18 27.52 14.55
CA ASN A 365 -7.45 26.30 14.17
C ASN A 365 -7.40 26.07 12.65
N THR A 366 -7.44 27.14 11.88
CA THR A 366 -7.20 27.06 10.43
C THR A 366 -5.77 26.67 10.20
N ILE A 367 -5.55 25.59 9.49
CA ILE A 367 -4.20 25.23 9.12
C ILE A 367 -3.71 26.16 7.99
N ALA A 368 -2.63 26.89 8.24
CA ALA A 368 -2.09 27.90 7.32
C ALA A 368 -1.13 27.23 6.30
N THR A 369 -1.62 26.25 5.54
CA THR A 369 -0.84 25.52 4.54
C THR A 369 -1.73 25.16 3.36
N LYS A 370 -1.16 24.88 2.19
CA LYS A 370 -1.91 24.51 0.97
C LYS A 370 -2.30 23.04 0.96
N SER A 371 -1.53 22.18 1.60
CA SER A 371 -1.83 20.75 1.70
C SER A 371 -1.30 20.14 2.98
N VAL A 372 -2.02 19.14 3.48
CA VAL A 372 -1.63 18.34 4.64
C VAL A 372 -1.71 16.87 4.30
N ILE A 373 -0.66 16.14 4.67
CA ILE A 373 -0.62 14.68 4.56
C ILE A 373 -0.44 14.11 5.96
N VAL A 374 -1.32 13.20 6.36
CA VAL A 374 -1.26 12.51 7.65
C VAL A 374 -0.91 11.04 7.39
N ILE A 375 0.18 10.57 7.93
CA ILE A 375 0.71 9.22 7.70
C ILE A 375 0.86 8.50 9.03
N GLY A 376 0.28 7.29 9.13
CA GLY A 376 0.53 6.37 10.23
C GLY A 376 1.72 5.45 9.92
N GLU A 377 2.70 5.39 10.79
CA GLU A 377 3.85 4.48 10.64
C GLU A 377 3.41 3.01 10.75
N ASN A 378 2.50 2.71 11.68
CA ASN A 378 2.02 1.35 11.99
C ASN A 378 0.49 1.23 11.91
N LYS A 379 -0.15 1.81 10.90
CA LYS A 379 -1.61 1.93 10.83
C LYS A 379 -2.19 2.53 12.10
N ASN A 380 -1.62 3.65 12.48
CA ASN A 380 -1.93 4.31 13.74
C ASN A 380 -3.39 4.73 13.82
N LYS A 381 -3.97 4.57 15.00
CA LYS A 381 -5.31 5.01 15.27
C LYS A 381 -5.36 6.53 15.36
N VAL A 382 -6.30 7.13 14.61
CA VAL A 382 -6.66 8.54 14.68
C VAL A 382 -8.10 8.60 15.19
N THR A 383 -8.28 9.06 16.41
CA THR A 383 -9.57 9.09 17.08
C THR A 383 -10.09 10.52 17.17
N ILE A 384 -11.29 10.75 16.66
CA ILE A 384 -12.01 11.98 16.86
C ILE A 384 -12.94 11.79 18.05
N THR A 385 -12.79 12.61 19.08
CA THR A 385 -13.59 12.54 20.32
C THR A 385 -14.43 13.81 20.51
N GLY A 386 -15.42 13.74 21.37
CA GLY A 386 -16.31 14.86 21.69
C GLY A 386 -17.55 14.91 20.78
N SER A 387 -18.51 15.77 21.11
CA SER A 387 -19.72 15.96 20.31
C SER A 387 -19.52 17.02 19.24
N GLY A 388 -19.84 16.73 17.98
CA GLY A 388 -19.81 17.73 16.94
C GLY A 388 -20.17 17.19 15.55
N VAL A 389 -20.77 18.05 14.76
CA VAL A 389 -21.25 17.75 13.41
C VAL A 389 -20.10 17.77 12.39
N TRP A 390 -19.08 18.57 12.63
CA TRP A 390 -18.02 18.86 11.64
C TRP A 390 -16.73 18.17 12.08
N GLY A 391 -16.45 17.00 11.50
CA GLY A 391 -15.29 16.20 11.89
C GLY A 391 -13.98 16.70 11.34
N ILE A 392 -13.79 16.62 10.03
CA ILE A 392 -12.57 17.02 9.30
C ILE A 392 -12.95 17.99 8.18
N GLU A 393 -12.69 19.28 8.37
CA GLU A 393 -13.07 20.34 7.43
C GLU A 393 -11.88 21.24 7.08
N PRO A 394 -11.05 20.89 6.11
CA PRO A 394 -9.78 21.57 5.83
C PRO A 394 -9.90 22.87 5.03
N ASN A 395 -11.03 23.55 4.99
CA ASN A 395 -11.25 24.89 4.41
C ASN A 395 -10.36 25.25 3.19
N GLY A 396 -10.46 24.45 2.11
CA GLY A 396 -9.70 24.67 0.88
C GLY A 396 -8.27 24.11 0.89
N VAL A 397 -7.86 23.42 1.96
CA VAL A 397 -6.60 22.70 2.03
C VAL A 397 -6.82 21.27 1.52
N ALA A 398 -5.98 20.81 0.58
CA ALA A 398 -6.01 19.44 0.11
C ALA A 398 -5.45 18.51 1.20
N MET A 399 -6.18 17.43 1.53
CA MET A 399 -5.79 16.49 2.56
C MET A 399 -5.58 15.08 2.05
N THR A 400 -4.52 14.45 2.51
CA THR A 400 -4.28 13.03 2.28
C THR A 400 -4.06 12.32 3.61
N PHE A 401 -4.78 11.23 3.82
CA PHE A 401 -4.56 10.32 4.93
C PHE A 401 -4.01 9.01 4.40
N LYS A 402 -2.97 8.51 5.00
CA LYS A 402 -2.34 7.26 4.58
C LYS A 402 -2.02 6.38 5.76
N ASN A 403 -2.33 5.09 5.61
CA ASN A 403 -1.98 4.05 6.59
C ASN A 403 -2.41 4.40 8.03
N ILE A 404 -3.64 4.89 8.19
CA ILE A 404 -4.25 5.18 9.48
C ILE A 404 -5.52 4.35 9.70
N ALA A 405 -5.89 4.16 10.95
CA ALA A 405 -7.21 3.69 11.37
C ALA A 405 -8.00 4.88 11.92
N LEU A 406 -8.90 5.42 11.08
CA LEU A 406 -9.78 6.53 11.48
C LEU A 406 -10.96 5.99 12.26
N TYR A 407 -11.16 6.54 13.46
CA TYR A 407 -12.20 6.14 14.38
C TYR A 407 -12.96 7.36 14.88
N ASP A 408 -14.27 7.32 14.77
CA ASP A 408 -15.16 8.32 15.34
C ASP A 408 -15.63 7.88 16.72
N ASP A 409 -15.17 8.54 17.80
CA ASP A 409 -15.67 8.37 19.15
C ASP A 409 -16.48 9.62 19.58
N THR A 410 -17.05 10.35 18.64
CA THR A 410 -17.96 11.44 18.94
C THR A 410 -19.24 10.86 19.50
N ARG A 411 -19.49 11.10 20.79
CA ARG A 411 -20.75 10.76 21.43
C ARG A 411 -21.71 11.91 21.24
N TYR A 412 -22.76 11.70 20.49
CA TYR A 412 -23.95 12.48 20.69
C TYR A 412 -24.71 11.85 21.84
N GLU A 413 -24.61 12.44 23.02
CA GLU A 413 -25.56 12.15 24.11
C GLU A 413 -26.89 12.78 23.71
N TYR A 414 -27.82 11.92 23.46
CA TYR A 414 -29.21 12.21 23.15
C TYR A 414 -29.85 12.97 24.30
N GLU A 415 -29.74 14.30 24.35
CA GLU A 415 -30.51 15.14 25.22
C GLU A 415 -31.81 15.53 24.52
N ASN A 416 -32.95 15.06 25.11
CA ASN A 416 -34.31 15.48 24.79
C ASN A 416 -35.06 14.83 23.63
N GLY A 417 -34.82 13.60 23.26
CA GLY A 417 -35.77 12.82 22.46
C GLY A 417 -36.00 13.26 21.01
N ASN A 418 -35.15 14.11 20.45
CA ASN A 418 -35.18 14.50 19.06
C ASN A 418 -34.14 13.70 18.26
N ASP A 419 -34.58 13.02 17.20
CA ASP A 419 -33.76 12.26 16.27
C ASP A 419 -32.87 13.18 15.44
N ALA A 420 -31.77 13.67 16.01
CA ALA A 420 -30.75 14.36 15.25
C ALA A 420 -29.80 13.33 14.62
N TRP A 421 -30.36 12.48 13.73
CA TRP A 421 -29.61 11.50 12.95
C TRP A 421 -28.49 12.14 12.09
N GLU A 422 -28.61 13.43 11.79
CA GLU A 422 -27.62 14.25 11.08
C GLU A 422 -26.27 14.30 11.81
N PHE A 423 -26.28 14.20 13.12
CA PHE A 423 -25.07 14.24 13.95
C PHE A 423 -24.45 12.86 14.19
N ALA A 424 -24.94 11.86 13.49
CA ALA A 424 -24.49 10.49 13.66
C ALA A 424 -23.30 10.13 12.75
N TYR A 425 -22.75 11.06 12.00
CA TYR A 425 -21.67 10.83 11.05
C TYR A 425 -20.52 11.79 11.28
N LEU A 426 -19.30 11.26 11.17
CA LEU A 426 -18.12 12.10 11.05
C LEU A 426 -18.12 12.77 9.66
N GLU A 427 -18.27 14.07 9.60
CA GLU A 427 -18.23 14.79 8.35
C GLU A 427 -16.81 14.91 7.80
N LEU A 428 -16.69 14.61 6.51
CA LEU A 428 -15.49 14.81 5.70
C LEU A 428 -15.75 15.96 4.72
N GLY A 429 -15.40 17.19 5.13
CA GLY A 429 -15.64 18.40 4.37
C GLY A 429 -14.37 18.89 3.65
N GLY A 430 -14.31 18.80 2.34
CA GLY A 430 -13.16 19.26 1.56
C GLY A 430 -12.69 18.24 0.53
N ASP A 431 -11.56 18.52 -0.11
CA ASP A 431 -10.92 17.60 -1.04
C ASP A 431 -10.00 16.66 -0.26
N MET A 432 -10.38 15.39 -0.19
CA MET A 432 -9.69 14.39 0.64
C MET A 432 -9.29 13.15 -0.15
N LYS A 433 -8.15 12.59 0.22
CA LYS A 433 -7.66 11.32 -0.29
C LYS A 433 -7.29 10.41 0.87
N PHE A 434 -7.77 9.18 0.84
CA PHE A 434 -7.45 8.14 1.81
C PHE A 434 -6.78 6.97 1.09
N LEU A 435 -5.62 6.55 1.59
CA LEU A 435 -4.80 5.48 1.03
C LEU A 435 -4.54 4.44 2.11
N ASP A 436 -4.88 3.20 1.84
CA ASP A 436 -4.62 2.08 2.77
C ASP A 436 -5.15 2.33 4.19
N CYS A 437 -6.30 2.99 4.33
CA CYS A 437 -6.88 3.37 5.62
C CYS A 437 -7.97 2.40 6.07
N ASP A 438 -8.11 2.22 7.39
CA ASP A 438 -9.28 1.60 7.99
C ASP A 438 -10.21 2.69 8.51
N ILE A 439 -11.48 2.65 8.12
CA ILE A 439 -12.48 3.65 8.47
C ILE A 439 -13.62 2.94 9.19
N THR A 440 -13.67 3.13 10.49
CA THR A 440 -14.66 2.50 11.36
C THR A 440 -15.70 3.53 11.79
N ASP A 441 -16.93 3.09 11.85
CA ASP A 441 -18.12 3.93 12.11
C ASP A 441 -18.47 4.84 10.91
N GLY A 442 -19.63 5.53 10.98
CA GLY A 442 -20.18 6.24 9.84
C GLY A 442 -19.44 7.52 9.49
N VAL A 443 -18.99 7.63 8.26
CA VAL A 443 -18.48 8.88 7.71
C VAL A 443 -19.43 9.43 6.64
N MET A 444 -19.58 10.76 6.59
CA MET A 444 -20.40 11.47 5.62
C MET A 444 -19.53 12.44 4.82
N MET A 445 -19.54 12.33 3.51
CA MET A 445 -18.81 13.21 2.63
C MET A 445 -19.65 14.43 2.31
N THR A 446 -19.21 15.58 2.79
CA THR A 446 -19.83 16.89 2.57
C THR A 446 -18.97 17.83 1.72
N GLY A 447 -17.74 17.41 1.39
CA GLY A 447 -16.81 18.14 0.54
C GLY A 447 -17.01 17.92 -0.96
N ASN A 448 -16.11 18.47 -1.78
CA ASN A 448 -16.25 18.43 -3.25
C ASN A 448 -15.74 17.13 -3.86
N ASN A 449 -14.62 16.59 -3.35
CA ASN A 449 -14.02 15.37 -3.89
C ASN A 449 -13.48 14.50 -2.74
N ALA A 450 -13.81 13.21 -2.77
CA ALA A 450 -13.26 12.23 -1.88
C ALA A 450 -12.77 11.01 -2.68
N THR A 451 -11.53 10.59 -2.44
CA THR A 451 -10.92 9.42 -3.10
C THR A 451 -10.43 8.44 -2.05
N PHE A 452 -10.83 7.19 -2.19
CA PHE A 452 -10.44 6.10 -1.31
C PHE A 452 -9.78 4.99 -2.13
N ILE A 453 -8.57 4.61 -1.76
CA ILE A 453 -7.82 3.55 -2.44
C ILE A 453 -7.39 2.53 -1.40
N ASN A 454 -7.73 1.26 -1.63
CA ASN A 454 -7.41 0.12 -0.75
C ASN A 454 -7.86 0.34 0.70
N CYS A 455 -8.96 1.04 0.94
CA CYS A 455 -9.47 1.33 2.28
C CYS A 455 -10.46 0.25 2.74
N ASN A 456 -10.51 0.02 4.05
CA ASN A 456 -11.49 -0.86 4.69
C ASN A 456 -12.54 -0.02 5.41
N PHE A 457 -13.80 -0.19 5.05
CA PHE A 457 -14.93 0.43 5.71
C PHE A 457 -15.69 -0.59 6.55
N VAL A 458 -15.88 -0.29 7.83
CA VAL A 458 -16.58 -1.17 8.77
C VAL A 458 -17.73 -0.42 9.42
N ALA A 459 -18.95 -0.88 9.19
CA ALA A 459 -20.16 -0.44 9.90
C ALA A 459 -20.57 -1.56 10.85
N ASP A 460 -19.91 -1.66 12.02
CA ASP A 460 -20.05 -2.78 12.95
C ASP A 460 -21.21 -2.66 13.92
N GLY A 461 -21.87 -1.50 13.95
CA GLY A 461 -22.99 -1.22 14.86
C GLY A 461 -22.56 -0.98 16.30
N ASN A 462 -21.26 -0.86 16.57
CA ASN A 462 -20.73 -0.53 17.90
C ASN A 462 -20.73 0.97 18.17
N ALA A 463 -21.11 1.78 17.19
CA ALA A 463 -21.29 3.21 17.40
C ALA A 463 -22.24 3.45 18.57
N LYS A 464 -21.87 4.33 19.48
CA LYS A 464 -22.67 4.70 20.66
C LYS A 464 -23.90 5.55 20.27
N ARG A 465 -24.59 5.15 19.22
CA ARG A 465 -25.71 5.82 18.57
C ARG A 465 -27.04 5.16 18.95
N ALA A 466 -28.12 5.90 18.86
CA ALA A 466 -29.46 5.38 19.19
C ALA A 466 -29.87 4.20 18.28
N THR A 467 -29.39 4.17 17.04
CA THR A 467 -29.63 3.10 16.06
C THR A 467 -28.37 2.73 15.28
N PRO A 468 -27.38 2.07 15.90
CA PRO A 468 -26.12 1.72 15.23
C PRO A 468 -26.31 0.90 13.96
N SER A 469 -27.36 0.07 13.92
CA SER A 469 -27.69 -0.75 12.75
C SER A 469 -28.20 0.04 11.54
N ASP A 470 -28.44 1.33 11.66
CA ASP A 470 -28.91 2.20 10.58
C ASP A 470 -27.80 3.06 9.97
N GLU A 471 -26.59 2.87 10.43
CA GLU A 471 -25.42 3.58 10.00
C GLU A 471 -24.93 3.11 8.62
N TYR A 472 -24.66 4.07 7.75
CA TYR A 472 -23.95 3.86 6.48
C TYR A 472 -22.47 4.21 6.62
N ASN A 473 -21.60 3.39 6.08
CA ASN A 473 -20.18 3.69 6.04
C ASN A 473 -19.61 3.33 4.67
N PRO A 474 -19.45 4.33 3.78
CA PRO A 474 -19.72 5.77 3.92
C PRO A 474 -21.08 6.27 3.37
N TRP A 475 -21.42 7.52 3.66
CA TRP A 475 -22.50 8.26 3.02
C TRP A 475 -21.94 9.38 2.12
N VAL A 476 -22.20 9.31 0.82
CA VAL A 476 -21.87 10.35 -0.16
C VAL A 476 -23.03 11.33 -0.21
N ALA A 477 -22.88 12.49 0.44
CA ALA A 477 -23.90 13.51 0.55
C ALA A 477 -23.66 14.70 -0.41
N ASN A 478 -22.43 14.90 -0.87
CA ASN A 478 -22.03 15.99 -1.75
C ASN A 478 -20.85 15.61 -2.65
N GLY A 479 -20.68 16.31 -3.76
CA GLY A 479 -19.50 16.26 -4.62
C GLY A 479 -19.28 14.92 -5.32
N ASN A 480 -18.03 14.57 -5.55
CA ASN A 480 -17.61 13.35 -6.23
C ASN A 480 -16.95 12.38 -5.24
N ALA A 481 -17.20 11.09 -5.40
CA ALA A 481 -16.55 10.06 -4.61
C ALA A 481 -15.99 8.94 -5.50
N THR A 482 -14.76 8.51 -5.23
CA THR A 482 -14.13 7.39 -5.93
C THR A 482 -13.63 6.38 -4.91
N PHE A 483 -14.03 5.12 -5.08
CA PHE A 483 -13.60 3.98 -4.29
C PHE A 483 -12.90 2.98 -5.21
N THR A 484 -11.62 2.72 -4.98
CA THR A 484 -10.83 1.79 -5.78
C THR A 484 -10.20 0.72 -4.87
N GLY A 485 -10.48 -0.55 -5.13
CA GLY A 485 -9.91 -1.66 -4.37
C GLY A 485 -10.34 -1.70 -2.89
N CYS A 486 -11.41 -1.00 -2.51
CA CYS A 486 -11.87 -0.90 -1.13
C CYS A 486 -12.67 -2.13 -0.69
N THR A 487 -12.70 -2.37 0.64
CA THR A 487 -13.54 -3.41 1.26
C THR A 487 -14.59 -2.77 2.15
N PHE A 488 -15.84 -3.27 2.06
CA PHE A 488 -16.98 -2.79 2.86
C PHE A 488 -17.59 -3.97 3.61
N THR A 489 -17.77 -3.81 4.94
CA THR A 489 -18.35 -4.84 5.81
C THR A 489 -19.32 -4.23 6.81
N GLY A 490 -20.24 -5.05 7.35
CA GLY A 490 -21.13 -4.66 8.42
C GLY A 490 -22.59 -4.46 8.00
N TYR A 491 -23.31 -3.55 8.68
CA TYR A 491 -24.75 -3.44 8.47
C TYR A 491 -25.13 -2.77 7.16
N ARG A 492 -24.47 -1.69 6.79
CA ARG A 492 -24.73 -0.90 5.58
C ARG A 492 -23.42 -0.38 5.03
N ALA A 493 -23.30 -0.33 3.72
CA ALA A 493 -22.11 0.22 3.06
C ALA A 493 -22.44 1.59 2.41
N ILE A 494 -22.17 1.77 1.13
CA ILE A 494 -22.28 3.07 0.47
C ILE A 494 -23.74 3.55 0.39
N LYS A 495 -23.98 4.79 0.83
CA LYS A 495 -25.21 5.53 0.52
C LYS A 495 -24.88 6.73 -0.37
N VAL A 496 -25.62 6.89 -1.46
CA VAL A 496 -25.58 8.08 -2.35
C VAL A 496 -26.87 8.84 -2.17
N HIS A 497 -26.83 9.97 -1.46
CA HIS A 497 -28.03 10.69 -1.08
C HIS A 497 -27.68 12.16 -0.76
N GLU A 498 -28.22 13.11 -1.52
CA GLU A 498 -28.04 14.53 -1.27
C GLU A 498 -28.72 14.99 0.02
N GLN A 499 -28.10 15.94 0.71
CA GLN A 499 -28.62 16.54 1.94
C GLN A 499 -28.66 18.07 1.81
N TYR A 500 -29.76 18.68 2.21
CA TYR A 500 -29.92 20.14 2.41
C TYR A 500 -29.16 21.08 1.45
N GLY A 501 -29.42 20.97 0.15
CA GLY A 501 -28.82 21.87 -0.85
C GLY A 501 -27.43 21.46 -1.33
N THR A 502 -26.96 20.28 -0.89
CA THR A 502 -25.77 19.65 -1.48
C THR A 502 -26.08 19.04 -2.86
N LYS A 503 -25.06 18.75 -3.63
CA LYS A 503 -25.17 18.10 -4.94
C LYS A 503 -24.15 17.01 -5.09
N VAL A 504 -24.60 15.78 -5.29
CA VAL A 504 -23.74 14.68 -5.68
C VAL A 504 -23.49 14.73 -7.19
N GLY A 505 -22.26 14.57 -7.61
CA GLY A 505 -21.85 14.53 -9.01
C GLY A 505 -21.60 13.10 -9.50
N THR A 506 -20.36 12.65 -9.39
CA THR A 506 -19.94 11.33 -9.89
C THR A 506 -19.52 10.43 -8.73
N VAL A 507 -20.03 9.20 -8.70
CA VAL A 507 -19.62 8.16 -7.76
C VAL A 507 -19.07 6.97 -8.53
N ILE A 508 -17.82 6.59 -8.27
CA ILE A 508 -17.14 5.45 -8.91
C ILE A 508 -16.78 4.42 -7.85
N VAL A 509 -17.17 3.17 -8.09
CA VAL A 509 -16.82 2.00 -7.29
C VAL A 509 -16.14 1.00 -8.22
N ASP A 510 -14.83 0.83 -8.10
CA ASP A 510 -14.01 0.04 -9.01
C ASP A 510 -13.14 -0.97 -8.26
N GLY A 511 -13.26 -2.26 -8.60
CA GLY A 511 -12.47 -3.32 -8.01
C GLY A 511 -12.71 -3.52 -6.51
N CYS A 512 -13.87 -3.13 -6.00
CA CYS A 512 -14.19 -3.18 -4.57
C CYS A 512 -14.80 -4.51 -4.14
N THR A 513 -14.71 -4.82 -2.83
CA THR A 513 -15.33 -6.01 -2.24
C THR A 513 -16.34 -5.60 -1.17
N PHE A 514 -17.60 -5.99 -1.36
CA PHE A 514 -18.66 -5.87 -0.36
C PHE A 514 -18.89 -7.24 0.26
N LYS A 515 -18.70 -7.38 1.56
CA LYS A 515 -18.78 -8.68 2.22
C LYS A 515 -19.62 -8.58 3.51
N ASN A 516 -20.62 -9.47 3.60
CA ASN A 516 -21.51 -9.52 4.77
C ASN A 516 -22.18 -8.16 5.09
N VAL A 517 -22.64 -7.45 4.06
CA VAL A 517 -23.44 -6.24 4.23
C VAL A 517 -24.88 -6.66 4.44
N THR A 518 -25.36 -6.65 5.70
CA THR A 518 -26.51 -7.45 6.11
C THR A 518 -27.87 -6.76 6.07
N LYS A 519 -27.92 -5.43 6.15
CA LYS A 519 -29.18 -4.67 6.24
C LYS A 519 -29.65 -4.09 4.91
N LYS A 520 -28.73 -3.73 4.04
CA LYS A 520 -28.99 -3.15 2.73
C LYS A 520 -27.99 -3.74 1.72
N PRO A 521 -28.25 -3.66 0.42
CA PRO A 521 -27.24 -4.01 -0.58
C PRO A 521 -25.99 -3.13 -0.46
N GLY A 522 -24.93 -3.48 -1.18
CA GLY A 522 -23.66 -2.76 -1.15
C GLY A 522 -23.78 -1.26 -1.43
N VAL A 523 -24.69 -0.85 -2.32
CA VAL A 523 -24.92 0.55 -2.68
C VAL A 523 -26.40 0.91 -2.56
N VAL A 524 -26.70 1.99 -1.88
CA VAL A 524 -28.06 2.56 -1.75
C VAL A 524 -28.13 3.90 -2.45
N LEU A 525 -29.05 4.03 -3.41
CA LEU A 525 -29.29 5.22 -4.22
C LEU A 525 -30.55 5.91 -3.66
N GLY A 526 -30.34 7.00 -2.96
CA GLY A 526 -31.39 7.68 -2.19
C GLY A 526 -31.98 8.90 -2.88
N THR A 527 -32.36 9.91 -2.10
CA THR A 527 -32.99 11.14 -2.62
C THR A 527 -31.95 12.05 -3.25
N LEU A 528 -32.23 12.49 -4.48
CA LEU A 528 -31.41 13.44 -5.24
C LEU A 528 -32.26 14.58 -5.77
N ALA A 529 -31.65 15.74 -5.95
CA ALA A 529 -32.20 16.90 -6.64
C ALA A 529 -31.56 17.12 -8.02
N SER A 530 -30.45 16.43 -8.34
CA SER A 530 -29.64 16.58 -9.56
C SER A 530 -29.35 15.24 -10.23
N ASP A 531 -28.93 15.30 -11.50
CA ASP A 531 -28.44 14.13 -12.22
C ASP A 531 -27.12 13.67 -11.62
N VAL A 532 -27.01 12.37 -11.29
CA VAL A 532 -25.85 11.75 -10.67
C VAL A 532 -25.34 10.60 -11.53
N VAL A 533 -24.04 10.57 -11.78
CA VAL A 533 -23.38 9.47 -12.49
C VAL A 533 -22.84 8.48 -11.46
N VAL A 534 -23.32 7.24 -11.50
CA VAL A 534 -22.84 6.16 -10.64
C VAL A 534 -22.28 5.04 -11.51
N THR A 535 -21.02 4.68 -11.31
CA THR A 535 -20.36 3.55 -11.97
C THR A 535 -19.94 2.54 -10.93
N ILE A 536 -20.41 1.29 -11.06
CA ILE A 536 -20.00 0.15 -10.23
C ILE A 536 -19.42 -0.90 -11.16
N LYS A 537 -18.12 -1.16 -11.05
CA LYS A 537 -17.44 -2.09 -11.95
C LYS A 537 -16.38 -2.92 -11.25
N ASN A 538 -16.09 -4.09 -11.84
CA ASN A 538 -15.05 -5.03 -11.36
C ASN A 538 -15.20 -5.40 -9.88
N SER A 539 -16.40 -5.28 -9.29
CA SER A 539 -16.60 -5.36 -7.86
C SER A 539 -17.32 -6.66 -7.46
N ALA A 540 -17.03 -7.16 -6.26
CA ALA A 540 -17.58 -8.39 -5.72
C ALA A 540 -18.54 -8.09 -4.56
N PHE A 541 -19.76 -8.66 -4.62
CA PHE A 541 -20.79 -8.57 -3.58
C PHE A 541 -21.03 -9.96 -3.01
N ILE A 542 -20.55 -10.22 -1.78
CA ILE A 542 -20.51 -11.54 -1.16
C ILE A 542 -21.37 -11.53 0.10
N ASN A 543 -22.40 -12.35 0.15
CA ASN A 543 -23.35 -12.41 1.28
C ASN A 543 -23.92 -11.02 1.65
N CYS A 544 -24.24 -10.21 0.65
CA CYS A 544 -24.89 -8.92 0.84
C CYS A 544 -26.42 -9.07 0.82
N ALA A 545 -27.11 -8.12 1.44
CA ALA A 545 -28.56 -8.05 1.33
C ALA A 545 -28.99 -7.83 -0.13
N GLU A 546 -30.17 -8.36 -0.49
CA GLU A 546 -30.72 -8.19 -1.83
C GLU A 546 -31.08 -6.73 -2.08
N GLY A 547 -30.68 -6.21 -3.25
CA GLY A 547 -30.91 -4.80 -3.63
C GLY A 547 -32.16 -4.59 -4.47
N SER A 548 -32.55 -5.55 -5.28
CA SER A 548 -33.71 -5.43 -6.16
C SER A 548 -35.00 -5.93 -5.52
N SER A 549 -36.12 -5.32 -5.87
CA SER A 549 -37.47 -5.82 -5.53
C SER A 549 -37.81 -7.13 -6.23
N SER A 550 -37.11 -7.50 -7.29
CA SER A 550 -37.25 -8.77 -7.99
C SER A 550 -36.25 -9.79 -7.43
N LYS A 551 -36.74 -10.86 -6.80
CA LYS A 551 -35.91 -11.90 -6.19
C LYS A 551 -35.06 -12.72 -7.21
N ALA A 552 -35.27 -12.51 -8.50
CA ALA A 552 -34.56 -13.25 -9.54
C ALA A 552 -33.17 -12.73 -9.84
N ASP A 553 -32.94 -11.42 -9.63
CA ASP A 553 -31.67 -10.78 -9.93
C ASP A 553 -31.13 -10.11 -8.68
N ARG A 554 -30.08 -10.68 -8.09
CA ARG A 554 -29.35 -10.05 -6.98
C ARG A 554 -28.61 -8.84 -7.50
N GLU A 555 -29.22 -7.68 -7.34
CA GLU A 555 -28.60 -6.41 -7.73
C GLU A 555 -27.69 -5.91 -6.62
N PRO A 556 -26.52 -5.35 -6.94
CA PRO A 556 -25.60 -4.81 -5.96
C PRO A 556 -26.09 -3.46 -5.36
N TYR A 557 -27.20 -2.94 -5.85
CA TYR A 557 -27.76 -1.64 -5.43
C TYR A 557 -29.27 -1.73 -5.21
N ILE A 558 -29.83 -0.72 -4.53
CA ILE A 558 -31.27 -0.47 -4.41
C ILE A 558 -31.57 1.02 -4.57
N PHE A 559 -32.66 1.35 -5.25
CA PHE A 559 -33.25 2.69 -5.19
C PHE A 559 -34.19 2.79 -3.99
N GLU A 560 -33.99 3.81 -3.14
CA GLU A 560 -34.93 4.08 -2.04
C GLU A 560 -36.31 4.54 -2.55
N SER A 561 -36.34 5.15 -3.74
CA SER A 561 -37.58 5.62 -4.38
C SER A 561 -37.52 5.46 -5.89
N ASP A 562 -38.52 4.81 -6.47
CA ASP A 562 -38.62 4.62 -7.93
C ASP A 562 -38.82 5.94 -8.69
N THR A 563 -39.40 6.96 -8.04
CA THR A 563 -39.62 8.29 -8.63
C THR A 563 -38.33 9.07 -8.88
N LYS A 564 -37.20 8.59 -8.41
CA LYS A 564 -35.89 9.23 -8.55
C LYS A 564 -34.92 8.48 -9.47
N ARG A 565 -35.36 7.35 -10.05
CA ARG A 565 -34.51 6.56 -10.94
C ARG A 565 -33.96 7.35 -12.11
N ASP A 566 -34.74 8.24 -12.66
CA ASP A 566 -34.36 9.06 -13.83
C ASP A 566 -33.24 10.05 -13.53
N LEU A 567 -32.94 10.30 -12.27
CA LEU A 567 -31.83 11.18 -11.83
C LEU A 567 -30.50 10.48 -11.71
N PHE A 568 -30.45 9.16 -11.90
CA PHE A 568 -29.22 8.39 -11.86
C PHE A 568 -28.84 7.88 -13.25
N HIS A 569 -27.61 8.17 -13.65
CA HIS A 569 -26.96 7.54 -14.81
C HIS A 569 -26.11 6.39 -14.27
N LEU A 570 -26.71 5.20 -14.18
CA LEU A 570 -26.07 4.01 -13.57
C LEU A 570 -25.40 3.14 -14.63
N THR A 571 -24.12 2.83 -14.42
CA THR A 571 -23.33 1.88 -15.21
C THR A 571 -22.88 0.73 -14.33
N LEU A 572 -23.15 -0.50 -14.76
CA LEU A 572 -22.73 -1.75 -14.09
C LEU A 572 -21.89 -2.56 -15.06
N GLU A 573 -20.63 -2.84 -14.71
CA GLU A 573 -19.70 -3.58 -15.57
C GLU A 573 -18.93 -4.62 -14.74
N ASP A 574 -18.87 -5.85 -15.20
CA ASP A 574 -18.04 -6.95 -14.69
C ASP A 574 -18.14 -7.19 -13.17
N ASN A 575 -19.32 -6.98 -12.59
CA ASN A 575 -19.56 -7.21 -11.17
C ASN A 575 -19.96 -8.65 -10.90
N THR A 576 -19.56 -9.18 -9.75
CA THR A 576 -19.96 -10.51 -9.28
C THR A 576 -20.83 -10.42 -8.04
N VAL A 577 -21.97 -11.11 -8.02
CA VAL A 577 -22.89 -11.20 -6.86
C VAL A 577 -22.97 -12.66 -6.42
N LYS A 578 -22.64 -12.94 -5.15
CA LYS A 578 -22.58 -14.31 -4.58
C LYS A 578 -23.33 -14.42 -3.28
#